data_158b22154ee977c90f25ad7fee98f7ab
#
_entry.id   158b22154ee977c90f25ad7fee98f7ab
#
_cell.length_a   1.000
_cell.length_b   1.000
_cell.length_c   1.000
_cell.angle_alpha   90.00
_cell.angle_beta   90.00
_cell.angle_gamma   90.00
#
_symmetry.space_group_name_H-M   'P 1'
#
loop_
_entity.id
_entity.type
_entity.pdbx_description
1 polymer ?
#
loop_
_entity_poly.entity_id
_entity_poly.type
_entity_poly.pdbx_seq_one_letter_code
_entity_poly.pdbx_strand_id
1 'polypeptide(L)'
;KEKEKKAEEERKLREEEERKKQEEERKAREEQARKEAEAKQIAEQAEATVQQLENNQVQDNVVSAQAAVERVADTNIKSKLEYRIGLVQNAINVRAQQAAEAEQARQAAAAEQARQAAAAQQAQQQQAFASQPQQGAFRNCREARAAGAAPLYRGQPGYGSHLDRDGDGVACE
;
A
#
# COMPACT_ATOMS: atom_id res chain seq x y z
N LYS A 1 -87.16 -3.43 -33.25
CA LYS A 1 -86.90 -3.61 -31.80
C LYS A 1 -85.77 -4.61 -31.49
N GLU A 2 -85.76 -5.78 -32.22
CA GLU A 2 -84.70 -6.79 -31.95
C GLU A 2 -83.37 -6.42 -32.57
N LYS A 3 -83.31 -5.81 -33.76
CA LYS A 3 -82.13 -5.26 -34.39
C LYS A 3 -81.50 -4.09 -33.58
N GLU A 4 -82.29 -3.26 -32.97
CA GLU A 4 -81.86 -2.12 -32.17
C GLU A 4 -81.22 -2.59 -30.84
N LYS A 5 -81.80 -3.63 -30.20
CA LYS A 5 -81.21 -4.24 -29.03
C LYS A 5 -79.81 -4.86 -29.28
N LYS A 6 -79.65 -5.57 -30.41
CA LYS A 6 -78.37 -6.15 -30.82
C LYS A 6 -77.31 -5.05 -31.11
N ALA A 7 -77.68 -3.98 -31.76
CA ALA A 7 -76.80 -2.87 -32.09
C ALA A 7 -76.37 -2.13 -30.78
N GLU A 8 -77.25 -1.99 -29.84
CA GLU A 8 -76.94 -1.39 -28.54
C GLU A 8 -76.04 -2.29 -27.69
N GLU A 9 -76.22 -3.59 -27.69
CA GLU A 9 -75.38 -4.56 -27.02
C GLU A 9 -73.97 -4.62 -27.62
N GLU A 10 -73.86 -4.62 -28.95
CA GLU A 10 -72.62 -4.58 -29.65
C GLU A 10 -71.83 -3.26 -29.41
N ARG A 11 -72.54 -2.12 -29.30
CA ARG A 11 -71.91 -0.82 -28.93
C ARG A 11 -71.37 -0.86 -27.53
N LYS A 12 -72.15 -1.39 -26.55
CA LYS A 12 -71.70 -1.51 -25.14
C LYS A 12 -70.51 -2.43 -25.02
N LEU A 13 -70.44 -3.50 -25.78
CA LEU A 13 -69.31 -4.43 -25.78
C LEU A 13 -68.04 -3.74 -26.34
N ARG A 14 -68.15 -2.98 -27.46
CA ARG A 14 -67.04 -2.21 -28.02
C ARG A 14 -66.56 -1.12 -27.04
N GLU A 15 -67.44 -0.41 -26.41
CA GLU A 15 -67.11 0.62 -25.42
C GLU A 15 -66.41 0.01 -24.18
N GLU A 16 -66.82 -1.20 -23.78
CA GLU A 16 -66.14 -1.92 -22.68
C GLU A 16 -64.75 -2.43 -23.08
N GLU A 17 -64.61 -2.96 -24.29
CA GLU A 17 -63.31 -3.38 -24.82
C GLU A 17 -62.35 -2.19 -24.96
N GLU A 18 -62.84 -1.07 -25.50
CA GLU A 18 -62.03 0.13 -25.64
C GLU A 18 -61.59 0.69 -24.27
N ARG A 19 -62.48 0.69 -23.28
CA ARG A 19 -62.17 1.09 -21.90
C ARG A 19 -61.13 0.18 -21.27
N LYS A 20 -61.24 -1.14 -21.47
CA LYS A 20 -60.23 -2.10 -20.97
C LYS A 20 -58.88 -1.85 -21.62
N LYS A 21 -58.87 -1.64 -22.94
CA LYS A 21 -57.64 -1.34 -23.67
C LYS A 21 -56.99 -0.04 -23.23
N GLN A 22 -57.77 1.02 -23.00
CA GLN A 22 -57.27 2.29 -22.48
C GLN A 22 -56.71 2.16 -21.02
N GLU A 23 -57.35 1.33 -20.20
CA GLU A 23 -56.87 1.07 -18.85
C GLU A 23 -55.56 0.29 -18.81
N GLU A 24 -55.42 -0.72 -19.69
CA GLU A 24 -54.18 -1.47 -19.87
C GLU A 24 -53.04 -0.58 -20.37
N GLU A 25 -53.30 0.25 -21.36
CA GLU A 25 -52.34 1.20 -21.91
C GLU A 25 -51.88 2.22 -20.80
N ARG A 26 -52.84 2.73 -20.03
CA ARG A 26 -52.52 3.61 -18.91
C ARG A 26 -51.62 2.93 -17.87
N LYS A 27 -52.00 1.68 -17.49
CA LYS A 27 -51.19 0.90 -16.52
C LYS A 27 -49.77 0.62 -17.07
N ALA A 28 -49.66 0.28 -18.35
CA ALA A 28 -48.38 0.05 -19.00
C ALA A 28 -47.51 1.34 -19.01
N ARG A 29 -48.10 2.49 -19.32
CA ARG A 29 -47.41 3.79 -19.29
C ARG A 29 -46.96 4.17 -17.84
N GLU A 30 -47.82 3.94 -16.85
CA GLU A 30 -47.50 4.20 -15.44
C GLU A 30 -46.37 3.29 -14.96
N GLU A 31 -46.36 2.00 -15.33
CA GLU A 31 -45.30 1.07 -15.01
C GLU A 31 -43.97 1.46 -15.67
N GLN A 32 -44.04 1.84 -16.96
CA GLN A 32 -42.84 2.30 -17.68
C GLN A 32 -42.26 3.56 -17.06
N ALA A 33 -43.10 4.56 -16.74
CA ALA A 33 -42.68 5.79 -16.10
C ALA A 33 -42.03 5.52 -14.72
N ARG A 34 -42.57 4.56 -13.96
CA ARG A 34 -41.99 4.15 -12.69
C ARG A 34 -40.62 3.51 -12.87
N LYS A 35 -40.46 2.61 -13.86
CA LYS A 35 -39.17 1.98 -14.16
C LYS A 35 -38.11 3.00 -14.63
N GLU A 36 -38.53 3.97 -15.44
CA GLU A 36 -37.63 5.06 -15.87
C GLU A 36 -37.21 5.97 -14.70
N ALA A 37 -38.14 6.29 -13.80
CA ALA A 37 -37.83 7.06 -12.60
C ALA A 37 -36.89 6.32 -11.66
N GLU A 38 -37.10 5.03 -11.46
CA GLU A 38 -36.22 4.18 -10.64
C GLU A 38 -34.81 4.08 -11.26
N ALA A 39 -34.73 3.83 -12.57
CA ALA A 39 -33.44 3.79 -13.28
C ALA A 39 -32.68 5.11 -13.18
N LYS A 40 -33.38 6.25 -13.25
CA LYS A 40 -32.79 7.56 -13.08
C LYS A 40 -32.25 7.75 -11.66
N GLN A 41 -33.00 7.36 -10.63
CA GLN A 41 -32.54 7.44 -9.25
C GLN A 41 -31.28 6.58 -9.00
N ILE A 42 -31.25 5.37 -9.56
CA ILE A 42 -30.06 4.51 -9.47
C ILE A 42 -28.85 5.17 -10.13
N ALA A 43 -29.02 5.79 -11.29
CA ALA A 43 -27.95 6.48 -11.99
C ALA A 43 -27.44 7.72 -11.19
N GLU A 44 -28.35 8.49 -10.60
CA GLU A 44 -28.00 9.65 -9.73
C GLU A 44 -27.24 9.20 -8.46
N GLN A 45 -27.65 8.09 -7.85
CA GLN A 45 -26.94 7.51 -6.70
C GLN A 45 -25.54 7.02 -7.08
N ALA A 46 -25.40 6.37 -8.25
CA ALA A 46 -24.11 5.92 -8.76
C ALA A 46 -23.18 7.11 -9.05
N GLU A 47 -23.69 8.17 -9.66
CA GLU A 47 -22.93 9.41 -9.89
C GLU A 47 -22.44 10.02 -8.56
N ALA A 48 -23.31 10.09 -7.55
CA ALA A 48 -22.94 10.63 -6.24
C ALA A 48 -21.82 9.81 -5.56
N THR A 49 -21.88 8.47 -5.66
CA THR A 49 -20.83 7.60 -5.09
C THR A 49 -19.51 7.74 -5.85
N VAL A 50 -19.54 7.91 -7.17
CA VAL A 50 -18.33 8.18 -7.96
C VAL A 50 -17.75 9.54 -7.62
N GLN A 51 -18.56 10.59 -7.43
CA GLN A 51 -18.08 11.88 -6.95
C GLN A 51 -17.46 11.79 -5.56
N GLN A 52 -18.05 11.01 -4.67
CA GLN A 52 -17.46 10.78 -3.35
C GLN A 52 -16.10 10.09 -3.45
N LEU A 53 -15.94 9.12 -4.35
CA LEU A 53 -14.67 8.49 -4.64
C LEU A 53 -13.64 9.50 -5.18
N GLU A 54 -14.02 10.37 -6.10
CA GLU A 54 -13.13 11.41 -6.65
C GLU A 54 -12.65 12.39 -5.58
N ASN A 55 -13.53 12.75 -4.65
CA ASN A 55 -13.21 13.64 -3.54
C ASN A 55 -12.38 12.96 -2.45
N ASN A 56 -12.57 11.66 -2.24
CA ASN A 56 -11.85 10.86 -1.25
C ASN A 56 -11.39 9.54 -1.88
N GLN A 57 -10.19 9.58 -2.46
CA GLN A 57 -9.61 8.52 -3.27
C GLN A 57 -8.99 7.42 -2.39
N VAL A 58 -9.84 6.64 -1.75
CA VAL A 58 -9.48 5.45 -0.96
C VAL A 58 -10.08 4.19 -1.57
N GLN A 59 -9.45 3.04 -1.33
CA GLN A 59 -9.87 1.76 -1.94
C GLN A 59 -11.31 1.37 -1.57
N ASP A 60 -11.74 1.66 -0.35
CA ASP A 60 -13.10 1.35 0.11
C ASP A 60 -14.17 2.09 -0.70
N ASN A 61 -13.90 3.34 -1.10
CA ASN A 61 -14.78 4.12 -1.94
C ASN A 61 -14.82 3.59 -3.38
N VAL A 62 -13.72 2.99 -3.88
CA VAL A 62 -13.70 2.33 -5.20
C VAL A 62 -14.69 1.17 -5.22
N VAL A 63 -14.65 0.31 -4.20
CA VAL A 63 -15.56 -0.84 -4.08
C VAL A 63 -17.01 -0.36 -4.02
N SER A 64 -17.30 0.66 -3.23
CA SER A 64 -18.63 1.25 -3.09
C SER A 64 -19.15 1.83 -4.42
N ALA A 65 -18.30 2.56 -5.15
CA ALA A 65 -18.64 3.15 -6.44
C ALA A 65 -18.87 2.08 -7.51
N GLN A 66 -18.05 1.04 -7.57
CA GLN A 66 -18.23 -0.10 -8.48
C GLN A 66 -19.58 -0.78 -8.23
N ALA A 67 -19.90 -1.09 -6.98
CA ALA A 67 -21.18 -1.72 -6.63
C ALA A 67 -22.40 -0.85 -6.99
N ALA A 68 -22.28 0.47 -6.87
CA ALA A 68 -23.35 1.38 -7.28
C ALA A 68 -23.51 1.43 -8.81
N VAL A 69 -22.40 1.46 -9.55
CA VAL A 69 -22.39 1.53 -11.03
C VAL A 69 -22.88 0.23 -11.66
N GLU A 70 -22.65 -0.92 -11.05
CA GLU A 70 -23.16 -2.21 -11.52
C GLU A 70 -24.69 -2.23 -11.65
N ARG A 71 -25.40 -1.47 -10.82
CA ARG A 71 -26.86 -1.38 -10.81
C ARG A 71 -27.42 -0.46 -11.88
N VAL A 72 -26.58 0.33 -12.54
CA VAL A 72 -27.00 1.26 -13.60
C VAL A 72 -27.36 0.48 -14.86
N ALA A 73 -28.60 0.66 -15.34
CA ALA A 73 -29.10 -0.01 -16.52
C ALA A 73 -28.64 0.64 -17.83
N ASP A 74 -28.46 1.98 -17.83
CA ASP A 74 -27.98 2.72 -19.01
C ASP A 74 -26.50 2.44 -19.25
N THR A 75 -26.21 1.78 -20.36
CA THR A 75 -24.84 1.38 -20.72
C THR A 75 -23.90 2.55 -20.97
N ASN A 76 -24.42 3.68 -21.49
CA ASN A 76 -23.60 4.87 -21.73
C ASN A 76 -23.20 5.55 -20.43
N ILE A 77 -24.15 5.68 -19.49
CA ILE A 77 -23.89 6.23 -18.17
C ILE A 77 -22.94 5.31 -17.42
N LYS A 78 -23.22 4.01 -17.43
CA LYS A 78 -22.40 2.98 -16.79
C LYS A 78 -20.95 3.05 -17.27
N SER A 79 -20.70 3.02 -18.57
CA SER A 79 -19.35 3.08 -19.14
C SER A 79 -18.59 4.37 -18.78
N LYS A 80 -19.27 5.51 -18.72
CA LYS A 80 -18.65 6.77 -18.29
C LYS A 80 -18.24 6.73 -16.83
N LEU A 81 -19.07 6.18 -15.96
CA LEU A 81 -18.78 6.06 -14.53
C LEU A 81 -17.66 5.04 -14.28
N GLU A 82 -17.66 3.90 -14.96
CA GLU A 82 -16.59 2.89 -14.90
C GLU A 82 -15.24 3.48 -15.34
N TYR A 83 -15.22 4.28 -16.39
CA TYR A 83 -14.02 4.97 -16.85
C TYR A 83 -13.47 5.92 -15.76
N ARG A 84 -14.32 6.72 -15.12
CA ARG A 84 -13.92 7.62 -14.02
C ARG A 84 -13.39 6.87 -12.81
N ILE A 85 -14.03 5.77 -12.42
CA ILE A 85 -13.53 4.88 -11.36
C ILE A 85 -12.15 4.34 -11.72
N GLY A 86 -11.95 3.91 -12.97
CA GLY A 86 -10.66 3.42 -13.47
C GLY A 86 -9.54 4.45 -13.35
N LEU A 87 -9.81 5.72 -13.64
CA LEU A 87 -8.84 6.81 -13.47
C LEU A 87 -8.42 6.97 -12.00
N VAL A 88 -9.38 6.95 -11.09
CA VAL A 88 -9.11 7.09 -9.65
C VAL A 88 -8.36 5.86 -9.13
N GLN A 89 -8.77 4.65 -9.52
CA GLN A 89 -8.06 3.41 -9.15
C GLN A 89 -6.60 3.46 -9.59
N ASN A 90 -6.34 3.90 -10.82
CA ASN A 90 -4.97 4.06 -11.31
C ASN A 90 -4.18 5.08 -10.47
N ALA A 91 -4.79 6.21 -10.12
CA ALA A 91 -4.15 7.22 -9.26
C ALA A 91 -3.84 6.67 -7.85
N ILE A 92 -4.70 5.84 -7.28
CA ILE A 92 -4.47 5.16 -5.99
C ILE A 92 -3.27 4.21 -6.12
N ASN A 93 -3.23 3.39 -7.18
CA ASN A 93 -2.17 2.43 -7.41
C ASN A 93 -0.80 3.11 -7.60
N VAL A 94 -0.75 4.19 -8.37
CA VAL A 94 0.48 4.98 -8.58
C VAL A 94 0.98 5.57 -7.26
N ARG A 95 0.10 6.13 -6.43
CA ARG A 95 0.49 6.64 -5.10
C ARG A 95 1.02 5.54 -4.18
N ALA A 96 0.37 4.37 -4.18
CA ALA A 96 0.83 3.23 -3.39
C ALA A 96 2.23 2.76 -3.84
N GLN A 97 2.48 2.73 -5.14
CA GLN A 97 3.78 2.41 -5.71
C GLN A 97 4.85 3.42 -5.30
N GLN A 98 4.57 4.71 -5.46
CA GLN A 98 5.48 5.78 -5.05
C GLN A 98 5.79 5.76 -3.54
N ALA A 99 4.79 5.46 -2.71
CA ALA A 99 4.98 5.32 -1.27
C ALA A 99 5.88 4.13 -0.93
N ALA A 100 5.71 2.99 -1.61
CA ALA A 100 6.56 1.81 -1.43
C ALA A 100 8.01 2.08 -1.88
N GLU A 101 8.20 2.73 -3.01
CA GLU A 101 9.53 3.12 -3.52
C GLU A 101 10.23 4.10 -2.56
N ALA A 102 9.49 5.10 -2.06
CA ALA A 102 10.01 6.05 -1.08
C ALA A 102 10.42 5.39 0.23
N GLU A 103 9.66 4.40 0.69
CA GLU A 103 9.98 3.63 1.89
C GLU A 103 11.24 2.77 1.67
N GLN A 104 11.35 2.09 0.53
CA GLN A 104 12.57 1.34 0.16
C GLN A 104 13.80 2.25 0.10
N ALA A 105 13.66 3.44 -0.49
CA ALA A 105 14.75 4.41 -0.55
C ALA A 105 15.18 4.88 0.85
N ARG A 106 14.23 5.13 1.77
CA ARG A 106 14.54 5.47 3.16
C ARG A 106 15.28 4.34 3.89
N GLN A 107 14.83 3.10 3.71
CA GLN A 107 15.48 1.94 4.30
C GLN A 107 16.89 1.73 3.76
N ALA A 108 17.09 1.89 2.45
CA ALA A 108 18.41 1.82 1.83
C ALA A 108 19.35 2.92 2.34
N ALA A 109 18.87 4.17 2.46
CA ALA A 109 19.64 5.27 3.00
C ALA A 109 20.00 5.05 4.49
N ALA A 110 19.07 4.56 5.29
CA ALA A 110 19.32 4.23 6.69
C ALA A 110 20.36 3.10 6.84
N ALA A 111 20.29 2.07 5.99
CA ALA A 111 21.25 0.98 5.98
C ALA A 111 22.66 1.47 5.59
N GLU A 112 22.74 2.37 4.61
CA GLU A 112 24.02 2.97 4.19
C GLU A 112 24.62 3.84 5.31
N GLN A 113 23.82 4.67 5.97
CA GLN A 113 24.27 5.45 7.13
C GLN A 113 24.76 4.56 8.26
N ALA A 114 24.07 3.46 8.55
CA ALA A 114 24.49 2.50 9.56
C ALA A 114 25.84 1.85 9.21
N ARG A 115 26.06 1.49 7.94
CA ARG A 115 27.34 0.95 7.46
C ARG A 115 28.48 1.97 7.61
N GLN A 116 28.23 3.23 7.24
CA GLN A 116 29.21 4.30 7.38
C GLN A 116 29.56 4.57 8.85
N ALA A 117 28.56 4.59 9.72
CA ALA A 117 28.77 4.75 11.16
C ALA A 117 29.59 3.58 11.74
N ALA A 118 29.28 2.34 11.36
CA ALA A 118 30.04 1.16 11.78
C ALA A 118 31.48 1.21 11.29
N ALA A 119 31.72 1.59 10.04
CA ALA A 119 33.04 1.75 9.47
C ALA A 119 33.85 2.86 10.20
N ALA A 120 33.21 3.98 10.51
CA ALA A 120 33.84 5.06 11.27
C ALA A 120 34.21 4.62 12.68
N GLN A 121 33.37 3.86 13.35
CA GLN A 121 33.69 3.29 14.68
C GLN A 121 34.87 2.32 14.61
N GLN A 122 34.89 1.44 13.60
CA GLN A 122 36.01 0.52 13.39
C GLN A 122 37.35 1.29 13.14
N ALA A 123 37.29 2.33 12.29
CA ALA A 123 38.46 3.16 12.03
C ALA A 123 38.96 3.87 13.30
N GLN A 124 38.07 4.40 14.14
CA GLN A 124 38.44 5.00 15.43
C GLN A 124 39.08 3.97 16.40
N GLN A 125 38.52 2.75 16.46
CA GLN A 125 39.10 1.69 17.28
C GLN A 125 40.48 1.29 16.79
N GLN A 126 40.70 1.18 15.49
CA GLN A 126 42.03 0.90 14.92
C GLN A 126 43.02 2.01 15.18
N GLN A 127 42.60 3.28 15.08
CA GLN A 127 43.45 4.42 15.41
C GLN A 127 43.78 4.47 16.91
N ALA A 128 42.81 4.20 17.80
CA ALA A 128 43.02 4.13 19.22
C ALA A 128 44.00 3.00 19.59
N PHE A 129 43.90 1.84 18.90
CA PHE A 129 44.84 0.75 19.09
C PHE A 129 46.26 1.09 18.57
N ALA A 130 46.36 1.76 17.43
CA ALA A 130 47.64 2.20 16.87
C ALA A 130 48.29 3.35 17.67
N SER A 131 47.49 4.15 18.37
CA SER A 131 47.94 5.27 19.20
C SER A 131 48.30 4.87 20.64
N GLN A 132 48.09 3.62 21.03
CA GLN A 132 48.64 3.14 22.30
C GLN A 132 50.15 3.25 22.21
N PRO A 133 50.81 3.96 23.16
CA PRO A 133 52.24 4.00 23.16
C PRO A 133 52.73 2.54 23.22
N GLN A 134 53.46 2.12 22.19
CA GLN A 134 54.20 0.87 22.25
C GLN A 134 55.12 1.01 23.44
N GLN A 135 54.68 0.49 24.60
CA GLN A 135 55.59 0.32 25.72
C GLN A 135 56.73 -0.53 25.18
N GLY A 136 57.88 0.10 25.01
CA GLY A 136 59.07 -0.61 24.58
C GLY A 136 59.22 -1.87 25.38
N ALA A 137 59.88 -2.88 24.84
CA ALA A 137 60.07 -4.16 25.52
C ALA A 137 60.50 -3.89 26.96
N PHE A 138 59.88 -4.59 27.91
CA PHE A 138 60.31 -4.51 29.33
C PHE A 138 61.79 -4.80 29.45
N ARG A 139 62.48 -4.13 30.39
CA ARG A 139 63.92 -4.32 30.59
C ARG A 139 64.25 -5.73 31.05
N ASN A 140 63.36 -6.35 31.82
CA ASN A 140 63.48 -7.70 32.34
C ASN A 140 62.14 -8.29 32.74
N CYS A 141 62.05 -9.58 32.93
CA CYS A 141 60.84 -10.28 33.31
C CYS A 141 60.26 -9.85 34.68
N ARG A 142 61.07 -9.35 35.57
CA ARG A 142 60.63 -8.83 36.88
C ARG A 142 59.77 -7.60 36.71
N GLU A 143 60.13 -6.71 35.79
CA GLU A 143 59.40 -5.50 35.46
C GLU A 143 58.08 -5.86 34.75
N ALA A 144 58.13 -6.80 33.82
CA ALA A 144 56.93 -7.32 33.12
C ALA A 144 55.93 -7.97 34.10
N ARG A 145 56.41 -8.79 35.05
CA ARG A 145 55.56 -9.40 36.09
C ARG A 145 55.01 -8.36 37.07
N ALA A 146 55.81 -7.37 37.47
CA ALA A 146 55.38 -6.28 38.35
C ALA A 146 54.29 -5.41 37.69
N ALA A 147 54.35 -5.25 36.36
CA ALA A 147 53.34 -4.56 35.58
C ALA A 147 52.10 -5.44 35.26
N GLY A 148 52.09 -6.71 35.66
CA GLY A 148 51.02 -7.65 35.36
C GLY A 148 50.94 -8.05 33.89
N ALA A 149 52.00 -7.84 33.10
CA ALA A 149 52.06 -8.08 31.69
C ALA A 149 52.57 -9.47 31.28
N ALA A 150 53.14 -10.23 32.22
CA ALA A 150 53.65 -11.60 31.97
C ALA A 150 52.52 -12.66 32.07
N PRO A 151 52.56 -13.69 31.23
CA PRO A 151 53.52 -13.94 30.14
C PRO A 151 53.28 -13.06 28.92
N LEU A 152 54.38 -12.73 28.20
CA LEU A 152 54.32 -11.90 26.97
C LEU A 152 54.54 -12.82 25.74
N TYR A 153 53.64 -12.69 24.78
CA TYR A 153 53.74 -13.45 23.55
C TYR A 153 54.36 -12.63 22.41
N ARG A 154 55.05 -13.29 21.50
CA ARG A 154 55.68 -12.66 20.34
C ARG A 154 54.68 -11.83 19.55
N GLY A 155 54.96 -10.56 19.31
CA GLY A 155 54.09 -9.60 18.62
C GLY A 155 53.19 -8.79 19.57
N GLN A 156 53.15 -9.06 20.87
CA GLN A 156 52.45 -8.22 21.85
C GLN A 156 53.29 -7.01 22.28
N PRO A 157 52.63 -5.90 22.63
CA PRO A 157 53.31 -4.76 23.26
C PRO A 157 54.08 -5.20 24.48
N GLY A 158 55.35 -4.78 24.57
CA GLY A 158 56.21 -5.12 25.69
C GLY A 158 57.02 -6.41 25.51
N TYR A 159 56.75 -7.24 24.51
CA TYR A 159 57.60 -8.38 24.17
C TYR A 159 58.95 -7.92 23.63
N GLY A 160 60.00 -8.56 24.09
CA GLY A 160 61.33 -8.42 23.54
C GLY A 160 62.03 -9.80 23.50
N SER A 161 62.78 -10.07 22.44
CA SER A 161 63.50 -11.36 22.29
C SER A 161 64.50 -11.60 23.41
N HIS A 162 64.95 -10.60 24.12
CA HIS A 162 65.83 -10.71 25.30
C HIS A 162 65.09 -11.22 26.55
N LEU A 163 63.75 -11.19 26.54
CA LEU A 163 62.89 -11.70 27.62
C LEU A 163 62.46 -13.15 27.38
N ASP A 164 62.57 -13.60 26.13
CA ASP A 164 62.24 -14.94 25.67
C ASP A 164 63.54 -15.76 25.63
N ARG A 165 63.77 -16.55 26.68
CA ARG A 165 65.04 -17.22 26.95
C ARG A 165 65.31 -18.40 26.02
N ASP A 166 64.28 -19.14 25.68
CA ASP A 166 64.34 -20.37 24.89
C ASP A 166 63.89 -20.14 23.44
N GLY A 167 63.33 -18.93 23.13
CA GLY A 167 62.96 -18.54 21.74
C GLY A 167 61.67 -19.18 21.25
N ASP A 168 60.85 -19.71 22.13
CA ASP A 168 59.59 -20.37 21.78
C ASP A 168 58.47 -19.36 21.47
N GLY A 169 58.68 -18.07 21.73
CA GLY A 169 57.72 -17.00 21.47
C GLY A 169 56.89 -16.60 22.68
N VAL A 170 57.18 -17.16 23.84
CA VAL A 170 56.57 -16.80 25.13
C VAL A 170 57.66 -16.33 26.06
N ALA A 171 57.58 -15.06 26.45
CA ALA A 171 58.55 -14.46 27.36
C ALA A 171 57.99 -14.30 28.75
N CYS A 172 58.89 -14.46 29.75
CA CYS A 172 58.59 -14.26 31.17
C CYS A 172 57.53 -15.21 31.74
N GLU A 173 57.40 -16.39 31.21
CA GLU A 173 56.60 -17.44 31.82
C GLU A 173 57.03 -17.85 33.25
#